data_b1af1f1c859034324b881260fabeb579
#
_entry.id   b1af1f1c859034324b881260fabeb579
#
_cell.length_a   1.000
_cell.length_b   1.000
_cell.length_c   1.000
_cell.angle_alpha   90.00
_cell.angle_beta   90.00
_cell.angle_gamma   90.00
#
_symmetry.space_group_name_H-M   'P 1'
#
loop_
_entity.id
_entity.type
_entity.pdbx_description
1 polymer ?
#
loop_
_entity_poly.entity_id
_entity_poly.type
_entity_poly.pdbx_seq_one_letter_code
_entity_poly.pdbx_strand_id
1 'polypeptide(L)'
;MQPFHVEILASDHPFYKGECYSLVIPTLNGMYGIHAHHSNMITAIVPGTLQYRIRESESLEAAVSGGLAKVENGEVLILVDTAERPEEIDANRARRQADAAMEALLQKKSIQEYRAAQASLARALNRLRVKRRPPHHQ
;
A
#
# COMPACT_ATOMS: atom_id res chain seq x y z
N MET A 1 17.22 -16.23 6.32
CA MET A 1 15.88 -15.99 5.76
C MET A 1 15.78 -16.63 4.40
N GLN A 2 14.66 -17.25 4.11
CA GLN A 2 14.40 -17.82 2.80
C GLN A 2 13.58 -16.83 1.97
N PRO A 3 13.92 -16.65 0.68
CA PRO A 3 13.11 -15.83 -0.19
C PRO A 3 11.85 -16.57 -0.64
N PHE A 4 10.86 -15.81 -1.07
CA PHE A 4 9.64 -16.32 -1.65
C PHE A 4 9.21 -15.41 -2.80
N HIS A 5 8.43 -15.96 -3.72
CA HIS A 5 8.00 -15.21 -4.90
C HIS A 5 6.85 -14.28 -4.57
N VAL A 6 6.98 -13.03 -5.01
CA VAL A 6 5.95 -11.99 -4.81
C VAL A 6 5.68 -11.28 -6.13
N GLU A 7 4.41 -11.08 -6.42
CA GLU A 7 3.97 -10.27 -7.54
C GLU A 7 3.01 -9.21 -7.02
N ILE A 8 3.34 -7.94 -7.28
CA ILE A 8 2.52 -6.80 -6.86
C ILE A 8 2.00 -6.13 -8.12
N LEU A 9 0.68 -6.18 -8.33
CA LEU A 9 0.02 -5.61 -9.49
C LEU A 9 -0.88 -4.46 -9.06
N ALA A 10 -0.66 -3.30 -9.68
CA ALA A 10 -1.61 -2.19 -9.63
C ALA A 10 -2.57 -2.32 -10.81
N SER A 11 -3.72 -1.64 -10.76
CA SER A 11 -4.75 -1.79 -11.78
C SER A 11 -4.30 -1.38 -13.19
N ASP A 12 -3.33 -0.46 -13.29
CA ASP A 12 -2.87 0.09 -14.56
C ASP A 12 -1.47 -0.39 -14.97
N HIS A 13 -0.71 -1.03 -14.08
CA HIS A 13 0.64 -1.51 -14.39
C HIS A 13 1.13 -2.50 -13.35
N PRO A 14 2.07 -3.40 -13.71
CA PRO A 14 2.78 -4.20 -12.73
C PRO A 14 3.74 -3.31 -11.93
N PHE A 15 3.77 -3.49 -10.61
CA PHE A 15 4.62 -2.70 -9.72
C PHE A 15 5.93 -3.41 -9.39
N TYR A 16 5.85 -4.68 -9.01
CA TYR A 16 7.02 -5.48 -8.67
C TYR A 16 6.73 -6.95 -8.95
N LYS A 17 7.74 -7.65 -9.44
CA LYS A 17 7.69 -9.11 -9.61
C LYS A 17 9.08 -9.66 -9.34
N GLY A 18 9.18 -10.57 -8.40
CA GLY A 18 10.45 -11.16 -8.04
C GLY A 18 10.40 -11.80 -6.68
N GLU A 19 11.57 -12.01 -6.09
CA GLU A 19 11.69 -12.60 -4.78
C GLU A 19 11.77 -11.54 -3.69
N CYS A 20 11.17 -11.84 -2.55
CA CYS A 20 11.26 -11.05 -1.34
C CYS A 20 11.65 -11.94 -0.16
N TYR A 21 12.28 -11.35 0.84
CA TYR A 21 12.59 -12.01 2.10
C TYR A 21 11.51 -11.76 3.15
N SER A 22 10.79 -10.66 3.03
CA SER A 22 9.65 -10.39 3.87
C SER A 22 8.72 -9.39 3.16
N LEU A 23 7.45 -9.43 3.53
CA LEU A 23 6.44 -8.55 3.02
C LEU A 23 5.54 -8.15 4.18
N VAL A 24 5.25 -6.86 4.33
CA VAL A 24 4.33 -6.36 5.36
C VAL A 24 3.25 -5.55 4.65
N ILE A 25 2.00 -5.93 4.89
CA ILE A 25 0.85 -5.33 4.23
C ILE A 25 -0.06 -4.64 5.24
N PRO A 26 -0.71 -3.52 4.86
CA PRO A 26 -1.70 -2.87 5.72
C PRO A 26 -3.06 -3.58 5.61
N THR A 27 -3.60 -4.02 6.74
CA THR A 27 -4.91 -4.67 6.81
C THR A 27 -5.81 -3.95 7.81
N LEU A 28 -7.08 -4.33 7.84
CA LEU A 28 -8.04 -3.76 8.80
C LEU A 28 -7.62 -3.98 10.26
N ASN A 29 -6.86 -5.04 10.52
CA ASN A 29 -6.40 -5.38 11.87
C ASN A 29 -4.97 -4.89 12.14
N GLY A 30 -4.44 -4.00 11.30
CA GLY A 30 -3.09 -3.50 11.41
C GLY A 30 -2.15 -4.09 10.37
N MET A 31 -0.87 -3.90 10.59
CA MET A 31 0.15 -4.41 9.68
C MET A 31 0.29 -5.93 9.83
N TYR A 32 0.37 -6.61 8.70
CA TYR A 32 0.46 -8.07 8.67
C TYR A 32 1.70 -8.51 7.90
N GLY A 33 2.54 -9.32 8.55
CA GLY A 33 3.81 -9.80 7.96
C GLY A 33 3.64 -11.14 7.27
N ILE A 34 4.25 -11.26 6.10
CA ILE A 34 4.29 -12.49 5.31
C ILE A 34 5.75 -12.87 5.08
N HIS A 35 6.08 -14.12 5.38
CA HIS A 35 7.42 -14.68 5.18
C HIS A 35 7.32 -15.96 4.35
N ALA A 36 8.46 -16.55 4.03
CA ALA A 36 8.50 -17.82 3.30
C ALA A 36 7.68 -18.91 4.01
N HIS A 37 7.07 -19.77 3.23
CA HIS A 37 6.24 -20.88 3.71
C HIS A 37 4.98 -20.49 4.47
N HIS A 38 4.49 -19.27 4.22
CA HIS A 38 3.22 -18.83 4.79
C HIS A 38 2.08 -19.73 4.29
N SER A 39 1.15 -20.07 5.19
CA SER A 39 -0.03 -20.84 4.82
C SER A 39 -0.91 -20.08 3.83
N ASN A 40 -1.70 -20.82 3.07
CA ASN A 40 -2.61 -20.22 2.11
C ASN A 40 -3.60 -19.28 2.81
N MET A 41 -3.79 -18.10 2.24
CA MET A 41 -4.76 -17.14 2.76
C MET A 41 -5.15 -16.12 1.70
N ILE A 42 -6.28 -15.46 1.94
CA ILE A 42 -6.72 -14.28 1.20
C ILE A 42 -7.13 -13.24 2.24
N THR A 43 -6.64 -12.02 2.10
CA THR A 43 -7.02 -10.94 2.99
C THR A 43 -7.16 -9.62 2.22
N ALA A 44 -7.97 -8.71 2.75
CA ALA A 44 -8.13 -7.38 2.18
C ALA A 44 -6.96 -6.49 2.57
N ILE A 45 -6.52 -5.66 1.64
CA ILE A 45 -5.54 -4.60 1.86
C ILE A 45 -6.29 -3.28 1.96
N VAL A 46 -5.98 -2.51 3.00
CA VAL A 46 -6.51 -1.15 3.17
C VAL A 46 -5.47 -0.14 2.70
N PRO A 47 -5.86 1.10 2.39
CA PRO A 47 -4.87 2.13 2.06
C PRO A 47 -3.84 2.28 3.16
N GLY A 48 -2.58 2.24 2.81
CA GLY A 48 -1.48 2.30 3.76
C GLY A 48 -0.13 2.10 3.10
N THR A 49 0.84 1.75 3.93
CA THR A 49 2.20 1.49 3.48
C THR A 49 2.45 0.00 3.40
N LEU A 50 2.89 -0.45 2.24
CA LEU A 50 3.37 -1.81 2.04
C LEU A 50 4.89 -1.78 2.12
N GLN A 51 5.49 -2.73 2.86
CA GLN A 51 6.94 -2.86 2.97
C GLN A 51 7.35 -4.19 2.36
N TYR A 52 8.38 -4.16 1.51
CA TYR A 52 8.89 -5.38 0.90
C TYR A 52 10.42 -5.37 0.93
N ARG A 53 10.99 -6.47 1.40
CA ARG A 53 12.43 -6.62 1.54
C ARG A 53 12.94 -7.50 0.41
N ILE A 54 13.66 -6.88 -0.53
CA ILE A 54 14.18 -7.58 -1.72
C ILE A 54 15.55 -8.19 -1.50
N ARG A 55 16.24 -7.75 -0.45
CA ARG A 55 17.51 -8.31 0.03
C ARG A 55 17.50 -8.23 1.54
N GLU A 56 18.34 -9.02 2.21
CA GLU A 56 18.40 -8.95 3.67
C GLU A 56 18.71 -7.55 4.20
N SER A 57 19.49 -6.78 3.45
CA SER A 57 19.92 -5.45 3.83
C SER A 57 19.08 -4.33 3.21
N GLU A 58 18.07 -4.63 2.38
CA GLU A 58 17.32 -3.60 1.66
C GLU A 58 15.83 -3.80 1.82
N SER A 59 15.20 -2.84 2.49
CA SER A 59 13.75 -2.77 2.66
C SER A 59 13.20 -1.57 1.90
N LEU A 60 12.17 -1.80 1.10
CA LEU A 60 11.52 -0.78 0.29
C LEU A 60 10.09 -0.57 0.76
N GLU A 61 9.55 0.59 0.46
CA GLU A 61 8.17 0.95 0.81
C GLU A 61 7.40 1.37 -0.43
N ALA A 62 6.09 1.15 -0.38
CA ALA A 62 5.17 1.64 -1.39
C ALA A 62 3.91 2.16 -0.71
N ALA A 63 3.37 3.26 -1.23
CA ALA A 63 2.04 3.72 -0.86
C ALA A 63 1.03 2.95 -1.69
N VAL A 64 0.15 2.20 -1.05
CA VAL A 64 -0.85 1.39 -1.75
C VAL A 64 -2.25 1.83 -1.34
N SER A 65 -3.17 1.72 -2.29
CA SER A 65 -4.60 1.84 -2.02
C SER A 65 -5.17 0.46 -1.71
N GLY A 66 -6.48 0.36 -1.56
CA GLY A 66 -7.13 -0.90 -1.22
C GLY A 66 -6.98 -1.98 -2.28
N GLY A 67 -7.09 -3.23 -1.85
CA GLY A 67 -6.97 -4.37 -2.72
C GLY A 67 -7.04 -5.70 -1.98
N LEU A 68 -6.36 -6.71 -2.51
CA LEU A 68 -6.32 -8.05 -1.97
C LEU A 68 -4.89 -8.58 -1.93
N ALA A 69 -4.62 -9.39 -0.92
CA ALA A 69 -3.41 -10.20 -0.84
C ALA A 69 -3.81 -11.68 -0.84
N LYS A 70 -3.15 -12.47 -1.66
CA LYS A 70 -3.38 -13.90 -1.76
C LYS A 70 -2.07 -14.64 -1.59
N VAL A 71 -2.04 -15.59 -0.69
CA VAL A 71 -0.93 -16.54 -0.54
C VAL A 71 -1.44 -17.91 -0.95
N GLU A 72 -0.80 -18.52 -1.93
CA GLU A 72 -1.17 -19.85 -2.41
C GLU A 72 0.08 -20.62 -2.80
N ASN A 73 0.29 -21.78 -2.18
CA ASN A 73 1.44 -22.65 -2.43
C ASN A 73 2.79 -21.92 -2.30
N GLY A 74 2.91 -21.04 -1.31
CA GLY A 74 4.12 -20.29 -1.05
C GLY A 74 4.34 -19.08 -1.97
N GLU A 75 3.47 -18.86 -2.94
CA GLU A 75 3.54 -17.70 -3.82
C GLU A 75 2.57 -16.62 -3.34
N VAL A 76 3.00 -15.36 -3.44
CA VAL A 76 2.22 -14.23 -2.97
C VAL A 76 1.82 -13.34 -4.13
N LEU A 77 0.53 -13.05 -4.21
CA LEU A 77 -0.03 -12.12 -5.20
C LEU A 77 -0.69 -10.96 -4.46
N ILE A 78 -0.26 -9.76 -4.79
CA ILE A 78 -0.84 -8.52 -4.25
C ILE A 78 -1.52 -7.78 -5.40
N LEU A 79 -2.82 -7.57 -5.28
CA LEU A 79 -3.61 -6.82 -6.24
C LEU A 79 -4.11 -5.56 -5.55
N VAL A 80 -3.67 -4.41 -6.01
CA VAL A 80 -4.06 -3.12 -5.44
C VAL A 80 -4.51 -2.17 -6.54
N ASP A 81 -5.34 -1.22 -6.17
CA ASP A 81 -5.81 -0.21 -7.11
C ASP A 81 -4.65 0.66 -7.60
N THR A 82 -3.85 1.17 -6.66
CA THR A 82 -2.65 1.94 -6.97
C THR A 82 -1.49 1.51 -6.08
N ALA A 83 -0.29 1.62 -6.62
CA ALA A 83 0.95 1.42 -5.88
C ALA A 83 1.97 2.44 -6.38
N GLU A 84 2.57 3.17 -5.45
CA GLU A 84 3.54 4.21 -5.78
C GLU A 84 4.79 4.08 -4.91
N ARG A 85 5.97 4.21 -5.51
CA ARG A 85 7.21 4.36 -4.77
C ARG A 85 7.28 5.76 -4.16
N PRO A 86 8.01 5.96 -3.04
CA PRO A 86 8.12 7.29 -2.43
C PRO A 86 8.60 8.36 -3.41
N GLU A 87 9.54 8.04 -4.28
CA GLU A 87 10.08 8.98 -5.27
C GLU A 87 9.10 9.35 -6.38
N GLU A 88 8.06 8.54 -6.59
CA GLU A 88 7.02 8.81 -7.58
C GLU A 88 5.91 9.72 -7.04
N ILE A 89 5.85 9.91 -5.72
CA ILE A 89 4.77 10.65 -5.08
C ILE A 89 5.02 12.15 -5.21
N ASP A 90 4.06 12.86 -5.81
CA ASP A 90 4.04 14.32 -5.83
C ASP A 90 3.37 14.82 -4.53
N ALA A 91 4.19 15.29 -3.60
CA ALA A 91 3.71 15.75 -2.30
C ALA A 91 2.76 16.95 -2.41
N ASN A 92 2.99 17.86 -3.35
CA ASN A 92 2.12 19.02 -3.55
C ASN A 92 0.76 18.60 -4.06
N ARG A 93 0.73 17.68 -5.02
CA ARG A 93 -0.52 17.14 -5.54
C ARG A 93 -1.30 16.37 -4.47
N ALA A 94 -0.59 15.55 -3.68
CA ALA A 94 -1.22 14.80 -2.60
C ALA A 94 -1.81 15.74 -1.54
N ARG A 95 -1.12 16.83 -1.22
CA ARG A 95 -1.63 17.84 -0.29
C ARG A 95 -2.88 18.53 -0.82
N ARG A 96 -2.89 18.90 -2.10
CA ARG A 96 -4.08 19.48 -2.71
C ARG A 96 -5.26 18.53 -2.70
N GLN A 97 -5.01 17.23 -2.95
CA GLN A 97 -6.05 16.21 -2.88
C GLN A 97 -6.59 16.05 -1.45
N ALA A 98 -5.70 16.08 -0.45
CA ALA A 98 -6.12 16.02 0.95
C ALA A 98 -6.96 17.23 1.35
N ASP A 99 -6.55 18.43 0.94
CA ASP A 99 -7.29 19.66 1.23
C ASP A 99 -8.67 19.65 0.57
N ALA A 100 -8.75 19.22 -0.68
CA ALA A 100 -10.01 19.12 -1.41
C ALA A 100 -10.96 18.09 -0.77
N ALA A 101 -10.43 16.94 -0.33
CA ALA A 101 -11.23 15.93 0.34
C ALA A 101 -11.71 16.39 1.72
N MET A 102 -10.88 17.12 2.46
CA MET A 102 -11.27 17.70 3.75
C MET A 102 -12.41 18.71 3.57
N GLU A 103 -12.31 19.57 2.55
CA GLU A 103 -13.36 20.54 2.24
C GLU A 103 -14.67 19.83 1.87
N ALA A 104 -14.61 18.76 1.07
CA ALA A 104 -15.78 17.97 0.72
C ALA A 104 -16.44 17.34 1.95
N LEU A 105 -15.66 16.87 2.93
CA LEU A 105 -16.20 16.36 4.19
C LEU A 105 -16.94 17.42 4.98
N LEU A 106 -16.43 18.66 4.99
CA LEU A 106 -17.04 19.76 5.70
C LEU A 106 -18.38 20.20 5.08
N GLN A 107 -18.59 19.95 3.78
CA GLN A 107 -19.81 20.31 3.09
C GLN A 107 -21.01 19.38 3.40
N LYS A 108 -20.76 18.16 3.87
CA LYS A 108 -21.79 17.18 4.31
C LYS A 108 -22.96 16.99 3.34
N LYS A 109 -22.67 16.81 2.05
CA LYS A 109 -23.72 16.77 1.02
C LYS A 109 -24.59 15.51 1.09
N SER A 110 -23.97 14.33 1.20
CA SER A 110 -24.67 13.04 1.30
C SER A 110 -23.77 12.00 1.97
N ILE A 111 -24.37 10.88 2.41
CA ILE A 111 -23.57 9.80 3.02
C ILE A 111 -22.58 9.21 2.02
N GLN A 112 -22.99 9.06 0.76
CA GLN A 112 -22.09 8.53 -0.27
C GLN A 112 -20.94 9.48 -0.56
N GLU A 113 -21.23 10.75 -0.73
CA GLU A 113 -20.20 11.77 -0.95
C GLU A 113 -19.27 11.88 0.25
N TYR A 114 -19.80 11.80 1.46
CA TYR A 114 -19.01 11.81 2.67
C TYR A 114 -18.03 10.64 2.71
N ARG A 115 -18.48 9.42 2.42
CA ARG A 115 -17.64 8.23 2.42
C ARG A 115 -16.57 8.28 1.35
N ALA A 116 -16.93 8.74 0.15
CA ALA A 116 -15.98 8.93 -0.94
C ALA A 116 -14.89 9.94 -0.57
N ALA A 117 -15.27 11.05 0.07
CA ALA A 117 -14.34 12.07 0.52
C ALA A 117 -13.42 11.54 1.63
N GLN A 118 -13.95 10.73 2.56
CA GLN A 118 -13.12 10.11 3.59
C GLN A 118 -12.06 9.19 2.99
N ALA A 119 -12.44 8.37 2.02
CA ALA A 119 -11.51 7.45 1.36
C ALA A 119 -10.43 8.23 0.59
N SER A 120 -10.82 9.29 -0.11
CA SER A 120 -9.89 10.16 -0.84
C SER A 120 -8.90 10.84 0.10
N LEU A 121 -9.39 11.36 1.24
CA LEU A 121 -8.54 11.97 2.24
C LEU A 121 -7.54 10.97 2.81
N ALA A 122 -7.99 9.77 3.15
CA ALA A 122 -7.12 8.73 3.69
C ALA A 122 -5.98 8.37 2.72
N ARG A 123 -6.31 8.23 1.43
CA ARG A 123 -5.30 7.95 0.39
C ARG A 123 -4.28 9.07 0.27
N ALA A 124 -4.75 10.33 0.23
CA ALA A 124 -3.87 11.48 0.09
C ALA A 124 -2.95 11.66 1.30
N LEU A 125 -3.49 11.50 2.51
CA LEU A 125 -2.69 11.59 3.74
C LEU A 125 -1.65 10.47 3.81
N ASN A 126 -2.00 9.26 3.37
CA ASN A 126 -1.06 8.16 3.32
C ASN A 126 0.09 8.44 2.34
N ARG A 127 -0.21 8.99 1.17
CA ARG A 127 0.82 9.38 0.20
C ARG A 127 1.79 10.40 0.78
N LEU A 128 1.29 11.42 1.48
CA LEU A 128 2.13 12.41 2.15
C LEU A 128 3.00 11.78 3.22
N ARG A 129 2.46 10.85 4.01
CA ARG A 129 3.22 10.14 5.05
C ARG A 129 4.38 9.34 4.44
N VAL A 130 4.13 8.61 3.36
CA VAL A 130 5.15 7.82 2.68
C VAL A 130 6.22 8.73 2.09
N LYS A 131 5.84 9.85 1.47
CA LYS A 131 6.79 10.81 0.88
C LYS A 131 7.73 11.42 1.91
N ARG A 132 7.23 11.65 3.14
CA ARG A 132 8.02 12.29 4.21
C ARG A 132 8.99 11.35 4.91
N ARG A 133 8.76 10.04 4.81
CA ARG A 133 9.64 9.10 5.49
C ARG A 133 11.05 9.16 4.91
N PRO A 134 12.07 9.12 5.78
CA PRO A 134 13.43 8.97 5.28
C PRO A 134 13.61 7.58 4.65
N PRO A 135 14.50 7.44 3.67
CA PRO A 135 14.78 6.13 3.09
C PRO A 135 15.25 5.14 4.16
N HIS A 136 14.78 3.90 4.05
CA HIS A 136 15.24 2.83 4.93
C HIS A 136 16.55 2.27 4.40
N HIS A 137 17.62 2.58 5.09
CA HIS A 137 18.95 2.01 4.83
C HIS A 137 19.27 1.01 5.92
N GLN A 138 19.64 -0.16 5.50
CA GLN A 138 20.05 -1.22 6.42
C GLN A 138 21.37 -1.82 6.03
#